data_dfa0421808c6fe878a30eb28cd4b6f7a
#
_entry.id   dfa0421808c6fe878a30eb28cd4b6f7a
#
_cell.length_a   1.000
_cell.length_b   1.000
_cell.length_c   1.000
_cell.angle_alpha   90.00
_cell.angle_beta   90.00
_cell.angle_gamma   90.00
#
_symmetry.space_group_name_H-M   'P 1'
#
loop_
_entity.id
_entity.type
_entity.pdbx_description
1 polymer ?
#
loop_
_entity_poly.entity_id
_entity_poly.type
_entity_poly.pdbx_seq_one_letter_code
_entity_poly.pdbx_strand_id
1 'polypeptide(L)'
;MPCASIVSAPSYAFPFRSSSASTTCITPTTISLTKRSWKPPRMRATLSIEKETPEAQRPETFLRGVDEAHSSTSVRARFEKMIREAQDSVCSALEAADGGAKFKEDVWSRPGGGGGISRVLQDGAVWEKAGVNVSVVYGVMPPDAYRAAKGAPTDQKPGPVPFFAAGISS
;
A
#
# COMPACT_ATOMS: atom_id res chain seq x y z
N MET A 1 8.98 1.63 47.39
CA MET A 1 8.85 3.06 47.07
C MET A 1 10.23 3.55 46.71
N PRO A 2 10.43 3.98 45.48
CA PRO A 2 10.81 5.37 45.27
C PRO A 2 10.11 6.03 44.07
N CYS A 3 10.07 7.35 44.15
CA CYS A 3 9.38 8.30 43.28
C CYS A 3 9.81 8.31 41.82
N ALA A 4 8.82 8.49 40.94
CA ALA A 4 9.01 8.86 39.54
C ALA A 4 9.26 10.36 39.42
N SER A 5 10.37 10.74 38.81
CA SER A 5 10.69 12.14 38.47
C SER A 5 10.09 12.48 37.12
N ILE A 6 9.22 13.47 37.09
CA ILE A 6 8.65 14.07 35.89
C ILE A 6 9.66 15.07 35.33
N VAL A 7 10.15 14.85 34.12
CA VAL A 7 11.00 15.78 33.39
C VAL A 7 10.12 16.74 32.58
N SER A 8 10.17 18.02 32.96
CA SER A 8 9.47 19.12 32.29
C SER A 8 10.19 19.55 31.01
N ALA A 9 9.46 19.71 29.91
CA ALA A 9 9.99 20.22 28.63
C ALA A 9 10.06 21.75 28.64
N PRO A 10 11.06 22.36 27.99
CA PRO A 10 11.18 23.83 27.92
C PRO A 10 10.26 24.43 26.85
N SER A 11 9.51 25.46 27.26
CA SER A 11 8.73 26.31 26.36
C SER A 11 9.63 27.31 25.65
N TYR A 12 9.66 27.29 24.34
CA TYR A 12 10.29 28.33 23.53
C TYR A 12 9.30 29.45 23.24
N ALA A 13 9.51 30.62 23.81
CA ALA A 13 8.79 31.87 23.48
C ALA A 13 9.52 32.58 22.34
N PHE A 14 8.81 32.84 21.24
CA PHE A 14 9.33 33.71 20.16
C PHE A 14 8.97 35.16 20.46
N PRO A 15 9.90 36.13 20.28
CA PRO A 15 9.61 37.54 20.47
C PRO A 15 8.86 38.10 19.24
N PHE A 16 7.70 38.69 19.50
CA PHE A 16 6.88 39.40 18.53
C PHE A 16 7.47 40.79 18.30
N ARG A 17 7.99 41.05 17.13
CA ARG A 17 8.52 42.37 16.74
C ARG A 17 7.41 43.19 16.09
N SER A 18 6.89 44.19 16.77
CA SER A 18 5.94 45.15 16.27
C SER A 18 6.62 46.14 15.32
N SER A 19 6.25 46.16 14.06
CA SER A 19 6.58 47.20 13.10
C SER A 19 5.34 48.04 12.85
N SER A 20 5.42 49.30 13.25
CA SER A 20 4.42 50.33 12.93
C SER A 20 4.47 50.67 11.43
N ALA A 21 3.42 50.38 10.71
CA ALA A 21 3.23 50.82 9.31
C ALA A 21 2.06 51.80 9.22
N SER A 22 2.34 52.92 8.62
CA SER A 22 1.46 54.07 8.34
C SER A 22 0.23 53.70 7.54
N THR A 23 -0.91 54.17 8.04
CA THR A 23 -2.23 54.06 7.40
C THR A 23 -2.34 54.94 6.18
N THR A 24 -2.41 54.36 5.00
CA THR A 24 -2.86 55.02 3.78
C THR A 24 -4.28 54.51 3.49
N CYS A 25 -5.27 55.44 3.57
CA CYS A 25 -6.66 55.13 3.24
C CYS A 25 -6.79 54.88 1.74
N ILE A 26 -7.08 53.61 1.36
CA ILE A 26 -7.49 53.27 0.00
C ILE A 26 -8.99 52.93 0.06
N THR A 27 -9.78 53.62 -0.73
CA THR A 27 -11.24 53.44 -0.88
C THR A 27 -11.54 52.01 -1.39
N PRO A 28 -12.54 51.30 -0.84
CA PRO A 28 -12.87 49.97 -1.29
C PRO A 28 -13.58 49.99 -2.66
N THR A 29 -12.89 49.57 -3.69
CA THR A 29 -13.53 49.18 -4.94
C THR A 29 -14.28 47.89 -4.73
N THR A 30 -15.61 47.93 -4.83
CA THR A 30 -16.47 46.75 -4.68
C THR A 30 -16.24 45.80 -5.86
N ILE A 31 -15.42 44.78 -5.67
CA ILE A 31 -15.27 43.67 -6.63
C ILE A 31 -16.41 42.70 -6.37
N SER A 32 -17.37 42.65 -7.30
CA SER A 32 -18.43 41.65 -7.31
C SER A 32 -17.82 40.30 -7.56
N LEU A 33 -17.62 39.51 -6.48
CA LEU A 33 -17.23 38.11 -6.56
C LEU A 33 -18.44 37.27 -6.99
N THR A 34 -18.56 37.05 -8.31
CA THR A 34 -19.41 35.95 -8.80
C THR A 34 -18.87 34.64 -8.25
N LYS A 35 -19.62 34.02 -7.36
CA LYS A 35 -19.31 32.67 -6.85
C LYS A 35 -19.36 31.70 -8.02
N ARG A 36 -18.25 31.53 -8.73
CA ARG A 36 -18.05 30.38 -9.60
C ARG A 36 -18.01 29.16 -8.71
N SER A 37 -19.10 28.40 -8.71
CA SER A 37 -19.14 27.06 -8.11
C SER A 37 -18.17 26.18 -8.90
N TRP A 38 -16.94 26.08 -8.39
CA TRP A 38 -16.00 25.10 -8.90
C TRP A 38 -16.40 23.74 -8.35
N LYS A 39 -17.11 22.96 -9.15
CA LYS A 39 -17.26 21.54 -8.93
C LYS A 39 -15.97 20.89 -9.41
N PRO A 40 -15.13 20.31 -8.52
CA PRO A 40 -13.98 19.57 -8.97
C PRO A 40 -14.47 18.45 -9.90
N PRO A 41 -13.77 18.20 -11.02
CA PRO A 41 -14.10 17.04 -11.83
C PRO A 41 -13.93 15.81 -10.91
N ARG A 42 -15.01 15.07 -10.73
CA ARG A 42 -14.92 13.74 -10.11
C ARG A 42 -14.10 12.89 -11.08
N MET A 43 -12.80 12.87 -10.88
CA MET A 43 -11.95 11.82 -11.46
C MET A 43 -12.38 10.52 -10.79
N ARG A 44 -13.30 9.83 -11.43
CA ARG A 44 -13.59 8.45 -11.15
C ARG A 44 -12.35 7.68 -11.61
N ALA A 45 -11.42 7.43 -10.70
CA ALA A 45 -10.34 6.51 -10.94
C ALA A 45 -10.99 5.13 -11.06
N THR A 46 -11.34 4.74 -12.26
CA THR A 46 -11.80 3.39 -12.59
C THR A 46 -10.58 2.46 -12.60
N LEU A 47 -10.03 2.20 -11.44
CA LEU A 47 -9.22 1.00 -11.22
C LEU A 47 -10.23 -0.13 -10.97
N SER A 48 -10.94 -0.53 -11.99
CA SER A 48 -11.67 -1.78 -11.99
C SER A 48 -10.70 -2.90 -12.36
N ILE A 49 -10.91 -4.07 -11.81
CA ILE A 49 -10.30 -5.27 -12.38
C ILE A 49 -10.94 -5.43 -13.76
N GLU A 50 -10.16 -5.14 -14.81
CA GLU A 50 -10.62 -5.23 -16.20
C GLU A 50 -10.78 -6.68 -16.63
N LYS A 51 -10.00 -7.58 -16.03
CA LYS A 51 -10.01 -9.01 -16.31
C LYS A 51 -10.12 -9.80 -15.01
N GLU A 52 -11.28 -10.39 -14.78
CA GLU A 52 -11.47 -11.32 -13.68
C GLU A 52 -10.91 -12.70 -14.04
N THR A 53 -10.06 -13.26 -13.18
CA THR A 53 -9.49 -14.59 -13.40
C THR A 53 -10.37 -15.63 -12.73
N PRO A 54 -10.92 -16.61 -13.49
CA PRO A 54 -11.68 -17.69 -12.91
C PRO A 54 -10.86 -18.49 -11.89
N GLU A 55 -11.47 -18.95 -10.82
CA GLU A 55 -10.80 -19.71 -9.75
C GLU A 55 -10.07 -20.95 -10.29
N ALA A 56 -10.62 -21.60 -11.31
CA ALA A 56 -10.00 -22.75 -11.97
C ALA A 56 -8.67 -22.43 -12.68
N GLN A 57 -8.38 -21.17 -12.96
CA GLN A 57 -7.14 -20.71 -13.58
C GLN A 57 -6.12 -20.19 -12.56
N ARG A 58 -6.47 -20.21 -11.27
CA ARG A 58 -5.57 -19.79 -10.20
C ARG A 58 -4.41 -20.79 -10.08
N PRO A 59 -3.15 -20.34 -10.15
CA PRO A 59 -2.01 -21.22 -9.96
C PRO A 59 -1.98 -21.76 -8.53
N GLU A 60 -1.63 -23.02 -8.39
CA GLU A 60 -1.51 -23.67 -7.08
C GLU A 60 -0.42 -23.00 -6.23
N THR A 61 0.67 -22.57 -6.85
CA THR A 61 1.77 -21.88 -6.18
C THR A 61 2.47 -20.89 -7.12
N PHE A 62 3.08 -19.85 -6.52
CA PHE A 62 3.97 -18.91 -7.22
C PHE A 62 5.45 -19.20 -6.93
N LEU A 63 5.78 -20.22 -6.16
CA LEU A 63 7.15 -20.60 -5.83
C LEU A 63 7.89 -21.19 -7.04
N ARG A 64 9.22 -21.13 -6.99
CA ARG A 64 10.08 -21.69 -8.00
C ARG A 64 10.22 -23.20 -7.79
N GLY A 65 9.74 -23.99 -8.75
CA GLY A 65 9.95 -25.43 -8.79
C GLY A 65 8.98 -26.24 -7.96
N VAL A 66 8.72 -27.44 -8.44
CA VAL A 66 7.77 -28.39 -7.84
C VAL A 66 8.24 -28.86 -6.45
N ASP A 67 9.55 -29.03 -6.28
CA ASP A 67 10.12 -29.53 -5.01
C ASP A 67 9.97 -28.53 -3.86
N GLU A 68 10.07 -27.23 -4.14
CA GLU A 68 9.90 -26.20 -3.12
C GLU A 68 8.42 -25.98 -2.77
N ALA A 69 7.55 -26.08 -3.77
CA ALA A 69 6.11 -25.88 -3.64
C ALA A 69 5.41 -27.00 -2.87
N HIS A 70 5.82 -28.27 -3.11
CA HIS A 70 5.17 -29.44 -2.53
C HIS A 70 5.82 -29.91 -1.24
N SER A 71 6.94 -29.31 -0.83
CA SER A 71 7.58 -29.63 0.43
C SER A 71 6.80 -29.02 1.59
N SER A 72 6.09 -29.86 2.35
CA SER A 72 5.43 -29.43 3.60
C SER A 72 6.41 -28.87 4.64
N THR A 73 7.71 -29.11 4.47
CA THR A 73 8.79 -28.60 5.31
C THR A 73 9.30 -27.24 4.86
N SER A 74 9.04 -26.81 3.62
CA SER A 74 9.47 -25.51 3.12
C SER A 74 8.78 -24.38 3.87
N VAL A 75 9.56 -23.51 4.50
CA VAL A 75 9.06 -22.30 5.16
C VAL A 75 8.33 -21.39 4.17
N ARG A 76 8.82 -21.29 2.94
CA ARG A 76 8.22 -20.46 1.89
C ARG A 76 6.85 -20.97 1.47
N ALA A 77 6.70 -22.30 1.27
CA ALA A 77 5.41 -22.90 0.94
C ALA A 77 4.39 -22.72 2.07
N ARG A 78 4.81 -22.95 3.32
CA ARG A 78 3.95 -22.72 4.49
C ARG A 78 3.53 -21.25 4.61
N PHE A 79 4.45 -20.34 4.37
CA PHE A 79 4.16 -18.91 4.42
C PHE A 79 3.22 -18.49 3.28
N GLU A 80 3.43 -18.95 2.04
CA GLU A 80 2.52 -18.68 0.93
C GLU A 80 1.11 -19.18 1.24
N LYS A 81 0.98 -20.40 1.74
CA LYS A 81 -0.31 -20.95 2.15
C LYS A 81 -0.98 -20.07 3.20
N MET A 82 -0.26 -19.67 4.24
CA MET A 82 -0.77 -18.83 5.32
C MET A 82 -1.28 -17.48 4.82
N ILE A 83 -0.55 -16.79 3.93
CA ILE A 83 -0.98 -15.49 3.42
C ILE A 83 -2.18 -15.59 2.47
N ARG A 84 -2.35 -16.70 1.74
CA ARG A 84 -3.54 -16.96 0.93
C ARG A 84 -4.76 -17.22 1.82
N GLU A 85 -4.63 -18.06 2.85
CA GLU A 85 -5.69 -18.28 3.84
C GLU A 85 -6.08 -16.99 4.57
N ALA A 86 -5.12 -16.14 4.87
CA ALA A 86 -5.37 -14.82 5.45
C ALA A 86 -6.14 -13.92 4.46
N GLN A 87 -5.80 -13.93 3.16
CA GLN A 87 -6.54 -13.21 2.14
C GLN A 87 -8.00 -13.66 2.08
N ASP A 88 -8.24 -14.97 2.06
CA ASP A 88 -9.59 -15.54 2.03
C ASP A 88 -10.40 -15.09 3.26
N SER A 89 -9.79 -15.15 4.44
CA SER A 89 -10.42 -14.75 5.70
C SER A 89 -10.77 -13.26 5.73
N VAL A 90 -9.84 -12.40 5.32
CA VAL A 90 -10.05 -10.94 5.29
C VAL A 90 -11.12 -10.56 4.27
N CYS A 91 -11.06 -11.12 3.05
CA CYS A 91 -12.06 -10.85 2.02
C CYS A 91 -13.46 -11.29 2.48
N SER A 92 -13.58 -12.49 3.06
CA SER A 92 -14.86 -12.99 3.57
C SER A 92 -15.42 -12.10 4.70
N ALA A 93 -14.57 -11.62 5.60
CA ALA A 93 -14.99 -10.73 6.67
C ALA A 93 -15.46 -9.36 6.14
N LEU A 94 -14.75 -8.80 5.16
CA LEU A 94 -15.13 -7.53 4.54
C LEU A 94 -16.42 -7.65 3.75
N GLU A 95 -16.62 -8.74 2.99
CA GLU A 95 -17.87 -9.02 2.28
C GLU A 95 -19.05 -9.18 3.23
N ALA A 96 -18.84 -9.86 4.37
CA ALA A 96 -19.87 -10.03 5.38
C ALA A 96 -20.25 -8.70 6.03
N ALA A 97 -19.27 -7.82 6.27
CA ALA A 97 -19.51 -6.50 6.81
C ALA A 97 -20.17 -5.55 5.82
N ASP A 98 -19.87 -5.67 4.53
CA ASP A 98 -20.49 -4.87 3.46
C ASP A 98 -21.93 -5.29 3.19
N GLY A 99 -22.22 -6.59 3.20
CA GLY A 99 -23.54 -7.16 3.01
C GLY A 99 -24.06 -7.17 1.57
N GLY A 100 -23.33 -6.60 0.60
CA GLY A 100 -23.80 -6.46 -0.79
C GLY A 100 -22.75 -6.80 -1.85
N ALA A 101 -21.59 -6.20 -1.76
CA ALA A 101 -20.56 -6.36 -2.77
C ALA A 101 -19.70 -7.62 -2.56
N LYS A 102 -19.07 -8.06 -3.65
CA LYS A 102 -18.17 -9.20 -3.68
C LYS A 102 -16.81 -8.80 -4.23
N PHE A 103 -15.76 -9.44 -3.74
CA PHE A 103 -14.44 -9.27 -4.30
C PHE A 103 -14.33 -9.92 -5.67
N LYS A 104 -13.75 -9.18 -6.61
CA LYS A 104 -13.29 -9.71 -7.90
C LYS A 104 -11.82 -10.02 -7.79
N GLU A 105 -11.41 -11.12 -8.41
CA GLU A 105 -10.04 -11.62 -8.35
C GLU A 105 -9.33 -11.46 -9.69
N ASP A 106 -8.08 -11.00 -9.64
CA ASP A 106 -7.15 -11.00 -10.74
C ASP A 106 -5.83 -11.64 -10.33
N VAL A 107 -5.36 -12.59 -11.14
CA VAL A 107 -4.10 -13.30 -10.94
C VAL A 107 -3.07 -12.76 -11.91
N TRP A 108 -1.96 -12.32 -11.39
CA TRP A 108 -0.88 -11.78 -12.18
C TRP A 108 0.42 -12.57 -11.98
N SER A 109 1.24 -12.59 -13.02
CA SER A 109 2.57 -13.19 -12.99
C SER A 109 3.63 -12.16 -13.32
N ARG A 110 4.82 -12.28 -12.71
CA ARG A 110 5.92 -11.36 -12.91
C ARG A 110 6.96 -11.97 -13.85
N PRO A 111 7.36 -11.28 -14.93
CA PRO A 111 8.53 -11.64 -15.72
C PRO A 111 9.77 -11.61 -14.81
N GLY A 112 10.42 -12.73 -14.60
CA GLY A 112 11.58 -12.85 -13.71
C GLY A 112 11.32 -13.65 -12.43
N GLY A 113 10.08 -13.99 -12.13
CA GLY A 113 9.70 -14.97 -11.14
C GLY A 113 8.69 -14.53 -10.11
N GLY A 114 7.76 -15.41 -9.86
CA GLY A 114 6.65 -15.22 -8.93
C GLY A 114 5.44 -14.54 -9.55
N GLY A 115 4.53 -14.14 -8.70
CA GLY A 115 3.26 -13.53 -9.07
C GLY A 115 2.44 -13.17 -7.84
N GLY A 116 1.14 -13.02 -8.02
CA GLY A 116 0.23 -12.72 -6.93
C GLY A 116 -1.23 -12.80 -7.31
N ILE A 117 -2.05 -12.57 -6.30
CA ILE A 117 -3.51 -12.55 -6.40
C ILE A 117 -3.97 -11.21 -5.84
N SER A 118 -4.61 -10.42 -6.68
CA SER A 118 -5.23 -9.16 -6.31
C SER A 118 -6.73 -9.36 -6.22
N ARG A 119 -7.34 -8.98 -5.10
CA ARG A 119 -8.79 -8.96 -4.94
C ARG A 119 -9.27 -7.56 -4.69
N VAL A 120 -10.28 -7.12 -5.41
CA VAL A 120 -10.86 -5.79 -5.30
C VAL A 120 -12.38 -5.88 -5.19
N LEU A 121 -12.92 -5.24 -4.15
CA LEU A 121 -14.33 -4.98 -3.95
C LEU A 121 -14.60 -3.54 -4.33
N GLN A 122 -15.69 -3.28 -5.05
CA GLN A 122 -16.08 -1.94 -5.48
C GLN A 122 -17.59 -1.76 -5.37
N ASP A 123 -18.00 -0.50 -5.21
CA ASP A 123 -19.39 -0.07 -5.19
C ASP A 123 -20.23 -0.83 -4.14
N GLY A 124 -19.63 -1.16 -2.99
CA GLY A 124 -20.30 -1.81 -1.87
C GLY A 124 -21.21 -0.87 -1.09
N ALA A 125 -21.96 -1.44 -0.15
CA ALA A 125 -22.86 -0.70 0.71
C ALA A 125 -22.13 0.09 1.79
N VAL A 126 -21.02 -0.45 2.30
CA VAL A 126 -20.16 0.15 3.32
C VAL A 126 -18.85 0.66 2.70
N TRP A 127 -18.26 -0.13 1.81
CA TRP A 127 -16.97 0.16 1.19
C TRP A 127 -17.15 0.66 -0.24
N GLU A 128 -16.76 1.90 -0.52
CA GLU A 128 -16.68 2.38 -1.90
C GLU A 128 -15.65 1.56 -2.69
N LYS A 129 -14.53 1.25 -2.05
CA LYS A 129 -13.47 0.41 -2.61
C LYS A 129 -12.62 -0.22 -1.51
N ALA A 130 -12.33 -1.50 -1.65
CA ALA A 130 -11.39 -2.24 -0.82
C ALA A 130 -10.52 -3.15 -1.68
N GLY A 131 -9.27 -3.33 -1.29
CA GLY A 131 -8.33 -4.19 -2.01
C GLY A 131 -7.53 -5.05 -1.05
N VAL A 132 -7.39 -6.33 -1.36
CA VAL A 132 -6.55 -7.26 -0.60
C VAL A 132 -5.65 -8.01 -1.57
N ASN A 133 -4.33 -7.84 -1.43
CA ASN A 133 -3.37 -8.38 -2.38
C ASN A 133 -2.43 -9.36 -1.69
N VAL A 134 -2.19 -10.50 -2.32
CA VAL A 134 -1.10 -11.43 -1.99
C VAL A 134 -0.06 -11.35 -3.09
N SER A 135 1.19 -11.27 -2.71
CA SER A 135 2.32 -11.32 -3.63
C SER A 135 3.40 -12.28 -3.15
N VAL A 136 3.95 -13.05 -4.08
CA VAL A 136 5.10 -13.92 -3.87
C VAL A 136 6.03 -13.70 -5.04
N VAL A 137 7.12 -12.99 -4.80
CA VAL A 137 8.06 -12.59 -5.85
C VAL A 137 9.49 -12.97 -5.48
N TYR A 138 10.25 -13.36 -6.48
CA TYR A 138 11.66 -13.69 -6.33
C TYR A 138 12.43 -13.28 -7.57
N GLY A 139 13.75 -13.26 -7.48
CA GLY A 139 14.60 -12.87 -8.59
C GLY A 139 15.99 -12.52 -8.13
N VAL A 140 16.66 -11.74 -8.96
CA VAL A 140 17.99 -11.19 -8.68
C VAL A 140 17.88 -9.67 -8.62
N MET A 141 18.30 -9.10 -7.49
CA MET A 141 18.27 -7.67 -7.28
C MET A 141 19.50 -7.02 -7.90
N PRO A 142 19.34 -5.97 -8.74
CA PRO A 142 20.47 -5.19 -9.24
C PRO A 142 21.28 -4.59 -8.08
N PRO A 143 22.61 -4.44 -8.25
CA PRO A 143 23.49 -3.88 -7.21
C PRO A 143 23.04 -2.52 -6.68
N ASP A 144 22.54 -1.64 -7.55
CA ASP A 144 22.07 -0.31 -7.19
C ASP A 144 20.82 -0.36 -6.30
N ALA A 145 19.85 -1.21 -6.63
CA ALA A 145 18.66 -1.42 -5.83
C ALA A 145 18.98 -2.01 -4.45
N TYR A 146 19.95 -2.94 -4.39
CA TYR A 146 20.43 -3.50 -3.13
C TYR A 146 21.07 -2.44 -2.23
N ARG A 147 21.91 -1.57 -2.81
CA ARG A 147 22.54 -0.45 -2.07
C ARG A 147 21.49 0.51 -1.52
N ALA A 148 20.52 0.89 -2.34
CA ALA A 148 19.43 1.77 -1.94
C ALA A 148 18.62 1.18 -0.77
N ALA A 149 18.32 -0.11 -0.81
CA ALA A 149 17.56 -0.80 0.22
C ALA A 149 18.33 -0.95 1.55
N LYS A 150 19.66 -1.14 1.49
CA LYS A 150 20.51 -1.34 2.68
C LYS A 150 21.10 -0.06 3.26
N GLY A 151 21.07 1.07 2.54
CA GLY A 151 21.81 2.27 2.93
C GLY A 151 23.32 2.05 2.98
N ALA A 152 23.84 1.09 2.21
CA ALA A 152 25.24 0.71 2.24
C ALA A 152 26.14 1.75 1.56
N PRO A 153 27.40 1.93 2.01
CA PRO A 153 28.36 2.83 1.38
C PRO A 153 28.60 2.49 -0.09
N THR A 154 28.89 3.51 -0.89
CA THR A 154 29.00 3.42 -2.37
C THR A 154 30.15 2.55 -2.84
N ASP A 155 31.11 2.25 -1.99
CA ASP A 155 32.38 1.58 -2.33
C ASP A 155 32.24 0.06 -2.46
N GLN A 156 31.18 -0.52 -1.88
CA GLN A 156 30.89 -1.94 -2.04
C GLN A 156 30.02 -2.15 -3.28
N LYS A 157 30.59 -2.81 -4.30
CA LYS A 157 29.83 -3.35 -5.45
C LYS A 157 29.34 -4.75 -5.08
N PRO A 158 28.16 -4.91 -4.49
CA PRO A 158 27.63 -6.23 -4.28
C PRO A 158 27.39 -6.89 -5.63
N GLY A 159 27.71 -8.17 -5.72
CA GLY A 159 27.31 -8.99 -6.87
C GLY A 159 25.79 -9.09 -6.98
N PRO A 160 25.29 -9.84 -7.96
CA PRO A 160 23.87 -10.08 -8.08
C PRO A 160 23.34 -10.78 -6.83
N VAL A 161 22.38 -10.16 -6.15
CA VAL A 161 21.82 -10.66 -4.87
C VAL A 161 20.47 -11.31 -5.16
N PRO A 162 20.32 -12.63 -4.93
CA PRO A 162 19.02 -13.27 -5.03
C PRO A 162 18.10 -12.73 -3.91
N PHE A 163 16.84 -12.49 -4.24
CA PHE A 163 15.84 -12.08 -3.26
C PHE A 163 14.58 -12.93 -3.37
N PHE A 164 13.89 -13.02 -2.26
CA PHE A 164 12.55 -13.56 -2.13
C PHE A 164 11.75 -12.60 -1.25
N ALA A 165 10.55 -12.23 -1.69
CA ALA A 165 9.64 -11.41 -0.91
C ALA A 165 8.22 -11.99 -1.07
N ALA A 166 7.55 -12.16 0.05
CA ALA A 166 6.16 -12.59 0.06
C ALA A 166 5.39 -11.80 1.12
N GLY A 167 4.11 -11.54 0.87
CA GLY A 167 3.30 -10.80 1.81
C GLY A 167 1.86 -10.62 1.35
N ILE A 168 1.06 -10.11 2.29
CA ILE A 168 -0.31 -9.66 2.08
C ILE A 168 -0.37 -8.17 2.39
N SER A 169 -1.17 -7.43 1.64
CA SER A 169 -1.47 -6.01 1.87
C SER A 169 -2.95 -5.73 1.65
N SER A 170 -3.49 -4.81 2.42
CA SER A 170 -4.88 -4.34 2.35
C SER A 170 -4.94 -2.82 2.52
#